data_550595fcd964ccc9228dc129d50c8cdd
#
_entry.id   550595fcd964ccc9228dc129d50c8cdd
#
_cell.length_a   1.000
_cell.length_b   1.000
_cell.length_c   1.000
_cell.angle_alpha   90.00
_cell.angle_beta   90.00
_cell.angle_gamma   90.00
#
_symmetry.space_group_name_H-M   'P 1'
#
loop_
_entity.id
_entity.type
_entity.pdbx_description
1 polymer ?
#
loop_
_entity_poly.entity_id
_entity_poly.type
_entity_poly.pdbx_seq_one_letter_code
_entity_poly.pdbx_strand_id
1 'polypeptide(L)'
;MVARIFKIIVIVMTALIVLAIWAGMSLFKGIDLGGTGHSTSPGIIDEYKARKIKMEKMEQLQANLEFVCKHEEKPELSQETQQLYNYALYHDLHNMWTGKRGDEVWNGLARYYRIAAMNGDYKANIRLQYLLKSGRISSDMPQTEVHNLNEELAKQLPATAYYNLYGYLDVGYGVR
;
A
#
# COMPACT_ATOMS: atom_id res chain seq x y z
N MET A 1 -19.79 -55.57 -6.62
CA MET A 1 -18.96 -55.96 -5.46
C MET A 1 -17.65 -55.16 -5.41
N VAL A 2 -16.92 -55.03 -6.50
CA VAL A 2 -15.62 -54.31 -6.58
C VAL A 2 -15.68 -52.85 -6.11
N ALA A 3 -16.71 -52.08 -6.47
CA ALA A 3 -16.84 -50.65 -6.10
C ALA A 3 -17.01 -50.42 -4.58
N ARG A 4 -17.60 -51.38 -3.86
CA ARG A 4 -17.73 -51.27 -2.39
C ARG A 4 -16.39 -51.55 -1.70
N ILE A 5 -15.62 -52.51 -2.20
CA ILE A 5 -14.30 -52.84 -1.67
C ILE A 5 -13.35 -51.66 -1.88
N PHE A 6 -13.39 -51.00 -3.05
CA PHE A 6 -12.56 -49.83 -3.33
C PHE A 6 -12.87 -48.65 -2.40
N LYS A 7 -14.15 -48.38 -2.13
CA LYS A 7 -14.53 -47.33 -1.17
C LYS A 7 -14.04 -47.59 0.24
N ILE A 8 -14.09 -48.86 0.68
CA ILE A 8 -13.62 -49.25 2.02
C ILE A 8 -12.09 -49.05 2.10
N ILE A 9 -11.35 -49.46 1.07
CA ILE A 9 -9.89 -49.29 1.04
C ILE A 9 -9.51 -47.78 1.09
N VAL A 10 -10.20 -46.94 0.35
CA VAL A 10 -9.93 -45.46 0.37
C VAL A 10 -10.21 -44.91 1.77
N ILE A 11 -11.29 -45.26 2.42
CA ILE A 11 -11.63 -44.78 3.77
C ILE A 11 -10.58 -45.24 4.80
N VAL A 12 -10.15 -46.52 4.72
CA VAL A 12 -9.13 -47.04 5.63
C VAL A 12 -7.78 -46.36 5.41
N MET A 13 -7.38 -46.11 4.17
CA MET A 13 -6.13 -45.41 3.86
C MET A 13 -6.15 -43.94 4.34
N THR A 14 -7.26 -43.24 4.16
CA THR A 14 -7.39 -41.85 4.68
C THR A 14 -7.36 -41.82 6.20
N ALA A 15 -8.00 -42.76 6.89
CA ALA A 15 -7.97 -42.85 8.34
C ALA A 15 -6.55 -43.13 8.88
N LEU A 16 -5.78 -44.01 8.20
CA LEU A 16 -4.39 -44.30 8.57
C LEU A 16 -3.47 -43.09 8.37
N ILE A 17 -3.66 -42.30 7.30
CA ILE A 17 -2.89 -41.10 7.05
C ILE A 17 -3.18 -40.02 8.15
N VAL A 18 -4.43 -39.85 8.52
CA VAL A 18 -4.81 -38.91 9.60
C VAL A 18 -4.22 -39.35 10.95
N LEU A 19 -4.25 -40.64 11.25
CA LEU A 19 -3.64 -41.19 12.47
C LEU A 19 -2.11 -41.02 12.47
N ALA A 20 -1.44 -41.24 11.34
CA ALA A 20 0.00 -41.03 11.22
C ALA A 20 0.40 -39.57 11.42
N ILE A 21 -0.38 -38.61 10.88
CA ILE A 21 -0.18 -37.19 11.08
C ILE A 21 -0.41 -36.81 12.56
N TRP A 22 -1.43 -37.37 13.18
CA TRP A 22 -1.76 -37.13 14.59
C TRP A 22 -0.70 -37.69 15.54
N ALA A 23 -0.21 -38.91 15.29
CA ALA A 23 0.90 -39.53 16.04
C ALA A 23 2.22 -38.77 15.82
N GLY A 24 2.49 -38.29 14.61
CA GLY A 24 3.66 -37.43 14.33
C GLY A 24 3.63 -36.11 15.09
N MET A 25 2.46 -35.44 15.18
CA MET A 25 2.32 -34.23 15.97
C MET A 25 2.43 -34.42 17.49
N SER A 26 2.03 -35.59 18.02
CA SER A 26 2.18 -35.90 19.45
C SER A 26 3.63 -36.24 19.83
N LEU A 27 4.42 -36.81 18.93
CA LEU A 27 5.85 -37.04 19.16
C LEU A 27 6.68 -35.74 19.18
N PHE A 28 6.28 -34.73 18.43
CA PHE A 28 6.93 -33.42 18.44
C PHE A 28 6.60 -32.56 19.67
N LYS A 29 5.55 -32.89 20.42
CA LYS A 29 5.19 -32.17 21.67
C LYS A 29 6.12 -32.49 22.85
N GLY A 30 6.97 -33.49 22.77
CA GLY A 30 7.81 -33.96 23.85
C GLY A 30 9.30 -33.62 23.73
N ILE A 31 9.72 -32.88 22.71
CA ILE A 31 11.12 -32.41 22.62
C ILE A 31 11.22 -31.06 23.33
N ASP A 32 11.26 -31.13 24.63
CA ASP A 32 11.70 -30.02 25.48
C ASP A 32 13.23 -29.95 25.35
N LEU A 33 13.70 -29.10 24.45
CA LEU A 33 15.12 -28.73 24.38
C LEU A 33 15.39 -27.83 25.58
N GLY A 34 15.58 -28.47 26.73
CA GLY A 34 15.96 -27.84 27.98
C GLY A 34 17.18 -26.96 27.81
N GLY A 35 16.94 -25.68 27.67
CA GLY A 35 17.90 -24.60 27.74
C GLY A 35 17.56 -23.73 28.94
N THR A 36 18.17 -24.01 30.10
CA THR A 36 18.18 -23.10 31.24
C THR A 36 18.93 -21.83 30.87
N GLY A 37 18.18 -20.81 30.50
CA GLY A 37 18.69 -19.47 30.28
C GLY A 37 17.55 -18.49 30.44
N HIS A 38 17.49 -17.80 31.61
CA HIS A 38 16.64 -16.64 31.78
C HIS A 38 17.12 -15.51 30.83
N SER A 39 16.74 -15.61 29.57
CA SER A 39 16.81 -14.50 28.63
C SER A 39 15.40 -13.92 28.50
N THR A 40 15.21 -12.71 29.01
CA THR A 40 13.99 -11.92 28.86
C THR A 40 13.77 -11.42 27.44
N SER A 41 14.49 -11.96 26.46
CA SER A 41 14.28 -11.67 25.03
C SER A 41 13.20 -12.61 24.50
N PRO A 42 12.19 -12.11 23.79
CA PRO A 42 11.22 -12.97 23.12
C PRO A 42 11.96 -13.93 22.18
N GLY A 43 11.60 -15.22 22.23
CA GLY A 43 12.24 -16.23 21.38
C GLY A 43 12.01 -15.90 19.89
N ILE A 44 12.94 -16.34 19.03
CA ILE A 44 12.89 -16.10 17.57
C ILE A 44 11.53 -16.50 16.98
N ILE A 45 10.90 -17.54 17.52
CA ILE A 45 9.56 -18.01 17.09
C ILE A 45 8.48 -16.99 17.47
N ASP A 46 8.59 -16.36 18.63
CA ASP A 46 7.61 -15.38 19.09
C ASP A 46 7.75 -14.05 18.32
N GLU A 47 8.98 -13.66 18.00
CA GLU A 47 9.24 -12.54 17.08
C GLU A 47 8.68 -12.79 15.68
N TYR A 48 8.87 -14.00 15.15
CA TYR A 48 8.32 -14.36 13.85
C TYR A 48 6.79 -14.32 13.83
N LYS A 49 6.14 -14.87 14.86
CA LYS A 49 4.68 -14.82 15.02
C LYS A 49 4.18 -13.37 15.13
N ALA A 50 4.86 -12.56 15.94
CA ALA A 50 4.50 -11.16 16.11
C ALA A 50 4.64 -10.36 14.80
N ARG A 51 5.70 -10.60 14.03
CA ARG A 51 5.88 -9.99 12.69
C ARG A 51 4.79 -10.43 11.72
N LYS A 52 4.45 -11.72 11.71
CA LYS A 52 3.38 -12.25 10.84
C LYS A 52 2.03 -11.61 11.17
N ILE A 53 1.64 -11.54 12.44
CA ILE A 53 0.40 -10.90 12.89
C ILE A 53 0.41 -9.40 12.52
N LYS A 54 1.56 -8.74 12.66
CA LYS A 54 1.69 -7.33 12.27
C LYS A 54 1.49 -7.16 10.76
N MET A 55 2.08 -8.01 9.94
CA MET A 55 1.93 -7.97 8.48
C MET A 55 0.46 -8.19 8.07
N GLU A 56 -0.20 -9.22 8.60
CA GLU A 56 -1.61 -9.49 8.32
C GLU A 56 -2.52 -8.31 8.70
N LYS A 57 -2.27 -7.67 9.84
CA LYS A 57 -3.01 -6.45 10.24
C LYS A 57 -2.74 -5.28 9.31
N MET A 58 -1.51 -5.11 8.83
CA MET A 58 -1.15 -4.06 7.88
C MET A 58 -1.82 -4.28 6.53
N GLU A 59 -1.84 -5.51 6.02
CA GLU A 59 -2.53 -5.87 4.78
C GLU A 59 -4.04 -5.61 4.88
N GLN A 60 -4.67 -5.98 6.01
CA GLN A 60 -6.09 -5.70 6.26
C GLN A 60 -6.37 -4.19 6.31
N LEU A 61 -5.50 -3.43 6.98
CA LEU A 61 -5.63 -1.97 7.04
C LEU A 61 -5.51 -1.34 5.65
N GLN A 62 -4.53 -1.78 4.87
CA GLN A 62 -4.33 -1.31 3.50
C GLN A 62 -5.54 -1.61 2.62
N ALA A 63 -6.08 -2.83 2.68
CA ALA A 63 -7.26 -3.23 1.92
C ALA A 63 -8.50 -2.39 2.31
N ASN A 64 -8.69 -2.12 3.61
CA ASN A 64 -9.77 -1.29 4.09
C ASN A 64 -9.64 0.17 3.62
N LEU A 65 -8.44 0.73 3.70
CA LEU A 65 -8.16 2.09 3.22
C LEU A 65 -8.38 2.21 1.71
N GLU A 66 -7.93 1.23 0.93
CA GLU A 66 -8.14 1.19 -0.50
C GLU A 66 -9.64 1.11 -0.85
N PHE A 67 -10.41 0.30 -0.12
CA PHE A 67 -11.85 0.21 -0.29
C PHE A 67 -12.54 1.54 -0.02
N VAL A 68 -12.26 2.17 1.13
CA VAL A 68 -12.85 3.46 1.51
C VAL A 68 -12.47 4.55 0.50
N CYS A 69 -11.21 4.61 0.08
CA CYS A 69 -10.73 5.56 -0.92
C CYS A 69 -11.46 5.43 -2.27
N LYS A 70 -11.73 4.20 -2.72
CA LYS A 70 -12.48 3.96 -3.98
C LYS A 70 -13.93 4.43 -3.91
N HIS A 71 -14.55 4.36 -2.73
CA HIS A 71 -15.96 4.70 -2.50
C HIS A 71 -16.15 6.12 -1.95
N GLU A 72 -15.05 6.85 -1.74
CA GLU A 72 -15.10 8.24 -1.28
C GLU A 72 -15.76 9.12 -2.34
N GLU A 73 -16.75 9.90 -1.92
CA GLU A 73 -17.45 10.84 -2.79
C GLU A 73 -16.50 11.95 -3.22
N LYS A 74 -16.38 12.14 -4.53
CA LYS A 74 -15.47 13.10 -5.11
C LYS A 74 -16.18 14.41 -5.40
N PRO A 75 -15.63 15.56 -4.98
CA PRO A 75 -16.24 16.86 -5.21
C PRO A 75 -16.34 17.15 -6.71
N GLU A 76 -17.40 17.87 -7.09
CA GLU A 76 -17.51 18.42 -8.43
C GLU A 76 -16.46 19.51 -8.65
N LEU A 77 -15.84 19.46 -9.82
CA LEU A 77 -14.80 20.42 -10.21
C LEU A 77 -15.37 21.45 -11.18
N SER A 78 -14.96 22.70 -11.07
CA SER A 78 -15.33 23.72 -12.04
C SER A 78 -14.76 23.38 -13.44
N GLN A 79 -15.46 23.83 -14.49
CA GLN A 79 -15.00 23.58 -15.86
C GLN A 79 -13.63 24.19 -16.13
N GLU A 80 -13.35 25.35 -15.55
CA GLU A 80 -12.07 26.05 -15.74
C GLU A 80 -10.89 25.29 -15.12
N THR A 81 -11.06 24.80 -13.87
CA THR A 81 -10.02 24.00 -13.21
C THR A 81 -9.79 22.67 -13.93
N GLN A 82 -10.86 22.03 -14.41
CA GLN A 82 -10.75 20.81 -15.22
C GLN A 82 -10.00 21.07 -16.55
N GLN A 83 -10.20 22.20 -17.19
CA GLN A 83 -9.48 22.54 -18.42
C GLN A 83 -7.98 22.73 -18.16
N LEU A 84 -7.60 23.41 -17.08
CA LEU A 84 -6.21 23.55 -16.69
C LEU A 84 -5.54 22.20 -16.40
N TYR A 85 -6.22 21.35 -15.64
CA TYR A 85 -5.76 20.00 -15.37
C TYR A 85 -5.59 19.18 -16.64
N ASN A 86 -6.59 19.16 -17.51
CA ASN A 86 -6.59 18.38 -18.74
C ASN A 86 -5.48 18.84 -19.69
N TYR A 87 -5.24 20.16 -19.79
CA TYR A 87 -4.13 20.69 -20.55
C TYR A 87 -2.79 20.19 -20.01
N ALA A 88 -2.57 20.34 -18.72
CA ALA A 88 -1.34 19.88 -18.07
C ALA A 88 -1.15 18.37 -18.22
N LEU A 89 -2.22 17.60 -18.04
CA LEU A 89 -2.19 16.13 -18.16
C LEU A 89 -1.85 15.68 -19.58
N TYR A 90 -2.43 16.32 -20.60
CA TYR A 90 -2.13 16.00 -21.98
C TYR A 90 -0.63 16.14 -22.28
N HIS A 91 -0.03 17.26 -21.89
CA HIS A 91 1.40 17.50 -22.10
C HIS A 91 2.27 16.63 -21.21
N ASP A 92 1.87 16.38 -19.98
CA ASP A 92 2.54 15.46 -19.06
C ASP A 92 2.63 14.04 -19.67
N LEU A 93 1.53 13.48 -20.09
CA LEU A 93 1.49 12.15 -20.68
C LEU A 93 2.28 12.08 -21.99
N HIS A 94 2.24 13.13 -22.80
CA HIS A 94 3.01 13.20 -24.05
C HIS A 94 4.54 13.25 -23.77
N ASN A 95 4.96 13.97 -22.75
CA ASN A 95 6.37 14.11 -22.40
C ASN A 95 6.90 12.97 -21.52
N MET A 96 6.02 12.13 -20.98
CA MET A 96 6.41 10.98 -20.14
C MET A 96 7.39 10.04 -20.85
N TRP A 97 7.32 9.97 -22.17
CA TRP A 97 8.19 9.14 -23.00
C TRP A 97 9.58 9.78 -23.28
N THR A 98 9.71 11.10 -23.16
CA THR A 98 10.98 11.82 -23.34
C THR A 98 11.84 11.86 -22.08
N GLY A 99 11.24 11.64 -20.93
CA GLY A 99 11.86 11.13 -19.71
C GLY A 99 12.93 11.94 -18.98
N LYS A 100 13.21 13.19 -19.32
CA LYS A 100 14.19 14.01 -18.58
C LYS A 100 13.60 14.51 -17.27
N ARG A 101 14.20 14.13 -16.14
CA ARG A 101 13.85 14.66 -14.81
C ARG A 101 14.35 16.09 -14.67
N GLY A 102 13.52 16.97 -14.09
CA GLY A 102 13.88 18.36 -13.85
C GLY A 102 13.96 19.23 -15.11
N ASP A 103 13.42 18.75 -16.23
CA ASP A 103 13.33 19.52 -17.45
C ASP A 103 12.41 20.74 -17.28
N GLU A 104 12.69 21.81 -17.99
CA GLU A 104 11.87 23.04 -18.00
C GLU A 104 10.41 22.77 -18.38
N VAL A 105 10.17 21.79 -19.26
CA VAL A 105 8.82 21.33 -19.63
C VAL A 105 8.03 20.84 -18.40
N TRP A 106 8.65 20.00 -17.58
CA TRP A 106 8.01 19.49 -16.35
C TRP A 106 7.74 20.59 -15.34
N ASN A 107 8.68 21.52 -15.17
CA ASN A 107 8.51 22.65 -14.29
C ASN A 107 7.43 23.62 -14.79
N GLY A 108 7.32 23.80 -16.11
CA GLY A 108 6.22 24.56 -16.73
C GLY A 108 4.87 23.91 -16.47
N LEU A 109 4.75 22.57 -16.62
CA LEU A 109 3.53 21.82 -16.33
C LEU A 109 3.14 21.86 -14.86
N ALA A 110 4.15 21.85 -13.97
CA ALA A 110 3.94 21.96 -12.53
C ALA A 110 3.15 23.22 -12.16
N ARG A 111 3.39 24.33 -12.88
CA ARG A 111 2.65 25.58 -12.65
C ARG A 111 1.15 25.40 -12.90
N TYR A 112 0.77 24.73 -13.99
CA TYR A 112 -0.65 24.48 -14.28
C TYR A 112 -1.29 23.57 -13.24
N TYR A 113 -0.59 22.49 -12.84
CA TYR A 113 -1.07 21.62 -11.77
C TYR A 113 -1.21 22.34 -10.43
N ARG A 114 -0.26 23.23 -10.08
CA ARG A 114 -0.35 24.04 -8.85
C ARG A 114 -1.56 24.95 -8.88
N ILE A 115 -1.79 25.67 -10.00
CA ILE A 115 -2.96 26.55 -10.13
C ILE A 115 -4.25 25.75 -10.03
N ALA A 116 -4.36 24.61 -10.72
CA ALA A 116 -5.55 23.75 -10.66
C ALA A 116 -5.77 23.21 -9.23
N ALA A 117 -4.73 22.71 -8.57
CA ALA A 117 -4.80 22.21 -7.21
C ALA A 117 -5.21 23.29 -6.18
N MET A 118 -4.67 24.50 -6.32
CA MET A 118 -5.06 25.66 -5.49
C MET A 118 -6.52 26.06 -5.68
N ASN A 119 -7.10 25.77 -6.83
CA ASN A 119 -8.52 25.97 -7.13
C ASN A 119 -9.39 24.73 -6.83
N GLY A 120 -8.87 23.80 -6.03
CA GLY A 120 -9.62 22.68 -5.53
C GLY A 120 -9.62 21.43 -6.43
N ASP A 121 -8.82 21.39 -7.51
CA ASP A 121 -8.71 20.20 -8.32
C ASP A 121 -7.87 19.13 -7.61
N TYR A 122 -8.58 18.15 -7.03
CA TYR A 122 -7.95 17.03 -6.32
C TYR A 122 -7.11 16.14 -7.25
N LYS A 123 -7.47 16.03 -8.53
CA LYS A 123 -6.71 15.24 -9.53
C LYS A 123 -5.37 15.91 -9.80
N ALA A 124 -5.38 17.23 -9.96
CA ALA A 124 -4.16 18.03 -10.11
C ALA A 124 -3.26 17.91 -8.87
N ASN A 125 -3.86 17.97 -7.69
CA ASN A 125 -3.15 17.81 -6.42
C ASN A 125 -2.44 16.45 -6.35
N ILE A 126 -3.16 15.35 -6.58
CA ILE A 126 -2.61 13.99 -6.55
C ILE A 126 -1.50 13.83 -7.60
N ARG A 127 -1.70 14.35 -8.82
CA ARG A 127 -0.70 14.26 -9.88
C ARG A 127 0.56 15.04 -9.54
N LEU A 128 0.42 16.23 -8.98
CA LEU A 128 1.54 17.05 -8.54
C LEU A 128 2.37 16.36 -7.45
N GLN A 129 1.72 15.76 -6.44
CA GLN A 129 2.40 14.96 -5.43
C GLN A 129 3.23 13.83 -6.06
N TYR A 130 2.65 13.12 -7.04
CA TYR A 130 3.37 12.05 -7.77
C TYR A 130 4.61 12.58 -8.52
N LEU A 131 4.49 13.71 -9.22
CA LEU A 131 5.57 14.30 -10.00
C LEU A 131 6.71 14.81 -9.10
N LEU A 132 6.38 15.41 -7.96
CA LEU A 132 7.35 15.84 -6.93
C LEU A 132 8.07 14.63 -6.31
N LYS A 133 7.31 13.62 -5.89
CA LYS A 133 7.85 12.40 -5.28
C LYS A 133 8.76 11.62 -6.24
N SER A 134 8.42 11.59 -7.52
CA SER A 134 9.23 10.93 -8.53
C SER A 134 10.47 11.72 -8.99
N GLY A 135 10.62 12.97 -8.49
CA GLY A 135 11.71 13.87 -8.87
C GLY A 135 11.63 14.35 -10.32
N ARG A 136 10.45 14.29 -10.95
CA ARG A 136 10.24 14.85 -12.29
C ARG A 136 10.12 16.36 -12.28
N ILE A 137 9.56 16.89 -11.20
CA ILE A 137 9.47 18.32 -10.94
C ILE A 137 10.52 18.69 -9.89
N SER A 138 11.29 19.74 -10.16
CA SER A 138 12.22 20.30 -9.21
C SER A 138 11.49 21.11 -8.13
N SER A 139 11.90 20.92 -6.89
CA SER A 139 11.47 21.73 -5.74
C SER A 139 12.62 21.78 -4.72
N ASP A 140 12.77 22.89 -4.05
CA ASP A 140 13.79 23.04 -3.00
C ASP A 140 13.47 22.19 -1.77
N MET A 141 12.17 21.98 -1.50
CA MET A 141 11.66 21.18 -0.39
C MET A 141 10.53 20.22 -0.83
N PRO A 142 10.82 19.20 -1.66
CA PRO A 142 9.79 18.40 -2.29
C PRO A 142 8.96 17.62 -1.27
N GLN A 143 9.55 17.17 -0.17
CA GLN A 143 8.84 16.45 0.88
C GLN A 143 7.84 17.33 1.61
N THR A 144 8.23 18.57 1.93
CA THR A 144 7.35 19.55 2.57
C THR A 144 6.21 19.93 1.64
N GLU A 145 6.49 20.14 0.35
CA GLU A 145 5.46 20.47 -0.64
C GLU A 145 4.45 19.33 -0.79
N VAL A 146 4.90 18.09 -0.88
CA VAL A 146 4.01 16.91 -0.92
C VAL A 146 3.17 16.79 0.34
N HIS A 147 3.75 17.04 1.52
CA HIS A 147 3.01 17.01 2.78
C HIS A 147 1.89 18.06 2.79
N ASN A 148 2.21 19.31 2.46
CA ASN A 148 1.22 20.40 2.41
C ASN A 148 0.11 20.11 1.39
N LEU A 149 0.45 19.59 0.21
CA LEU A 149 -0.52 19.17 -0.80
C LEU A 149 -1.44 18.07 -0.27
N ASN A 150 -0.90 17.12 0.49
CA ASN A 150 -1.70 16.04 1.06
C ASN A 150 -2.61 16.54 2.20
N GLU A 151 -2.19 17.53 2.99
CA GLU A 151 -3.04 18.19 3.99
C GLU A 151 -4.21 18.93 3.32
N GLU A 152 -3.95 19.66 2.21
CA GLU A 152 -5.02 20.30 1.45
C GLU A 152 -5.97 19.26 0.82
N LEU A 153 -5.44 18.15 0.31
CA LEU A 153 -6.25 17.05 -0.20
C LEU A 153 -7.15 16.46 0.89
N ALA A 154 -6.66 16.34 2.13
CA ALA A 154 -7.42 15.78 3.25
C ALA A 154 -8.68 16.61 3.61
N LYS A 155 -8.70 17.90 3.27
CA LYS A 155 -9.88 18.75 3.48
C LYS A 155 -11.05 18.37 2.57
N GLN A 156 -10.76 17.79 1.41
CA GLN A 156 -11.76 17.41 0.40
C GLN A 156 -11.97 15.89 0.33
N LEU A 157 -10.89 15.14 0.39
CA LEU A 157 -10.83 13.69 0.22
C LEU A 157 -9.97 13.07 1.33
N PRO A 158 -10.47 13.00 2.57
CA PRO A 158 -9.70 12.53 3.70
C PRO A 158 -9.23 11.08 3.54
N ALA A 159 -10.06 10.17 3.01
CA ALA A 159 -9.67 8.77 2.82
C ALA A 159 -8.53 8.63 1.78
N THR A 160 -8.63 9.36 0.68
CA THR A 160 -7.58 9.41 -0.35
C THR A 160 -6.28 9.98 0.22
N ALA A 161 -6.35 11.04 1.02
CA ALA A 161 -5.17 11.63 1.64
C ALA A 161 -4.51 10.69 2.65
N TYR A 162 -5.29 9.96 3.47
CA TYR A 162 -4.75 8.94 4.38
C TYR A 162 -4.12 7.76 3.62
N TYR A 163 -4.73 7.35 2.51
CA TYR A 163 -4.13 6.30 1.65
C TYR A 163 -2.78 6.74 1.07
N ASN A 164 -2.69 7.98 0.60
CA ASN A 164 -1.42 8.56 0.12
C ASN A 164 -0.38 8.60 1.25
N LEU A 165 -0.77 9.08 2.44
CA LEU A 165 0.12 9.16 3.60
C LEU A 165 0.65 7.77 4.00
N TYR A 166 -0.22 6.76 4.02
CA TYR A 166 0.20 5.38 4.26
C TYR A 166 1.30 4.95 3.27
N GLY A 167 1.09 5.18 1.97
CA GLY A 167 2.08 4.85 0.94
C GLY A 167 3.39 5.65 1.07
N TYR A 168 3.35 6.87 1.61
CA TYR A 168 4.57 7.65 1.86
C TYR A 168 5.36 7.10 3.05
N LEU A 169 4.67 6.74 4.12
CA LEU A 169 5.28 6.14 5.31
C LEU A 169 5.89 4.77 5.02
N ASP A 170 5.21 3.95 4.21
CA ASP A 170 5.68 2.62 3.82
C ASP A 170 7.04 2.66 3.09
N VAL A 171 7.25 3.65 2.25
CA VAL A 171 8.53 3.85 1.53
C VAL A 171 9.50 4.81 2.25
N GLY A 172 9.18 5.26 3.46
CA GLY A 172 10.03 6.18 4.25
C GLY A 172 10.10 7.60 3.67
N TYR A 173 9.16 8.00 2.82
CA TYR A 173 9.16 9.34 2.23
C TYR A 173 8.59 10.37 3.20
N GLY A 174 9.40 11.39 3.52
CA GLY A 174 8.98 12.48 4.41
C GLY A 174 8.96 12.13 5.90
N VAL A 175 9.49 10.97 6.30
CA VAL A 175 9.70 10.57 7.70
C VAL A 175 11.16 10.81 8.06
N ARG A 176 11.41 11.62 9.06
CA ARG A 176 12.69 11.77 9.74
C ARG A 176 12.57 11.32 11.17
#